data_5038c376af3ee030bef6ed740c0a34e9
#
_entry.id   5038c376af3ee030bef6ed740c0a34e9
#
_cell.length_a   1.000
_cell.length_b   1.000
_cell.length_c   1.000
_cell.angle_alpha   90.00
_cell.angle_beta   90.00
_cell.angle_gamma   90.00
#
_symmetry.space_group_name_H-M   'P 1'
#
loop_
_entity.id
_entity.type
_entity.pdbx_description
1 polymer ?
#
loop_
_entity_poly.entity_id
_entity_poly.type
_entity_poly.pdbx_seq_one_letter_code
_entity_poly.pdbx_strand_id
1 'polypeptide(L)'
;MKSISLKLFVLLGFVLLPPCLSYTQGIQNKNIQAGITSSFGFNFAKMGTSRLENDGVGTNFNVGLLMHKSFAGSKNFGFASGLEFDFNSINFKSVDSIYYNYNDREILSHSSTNQSIFQLETRKHKTSLVTIPLALLFRTDPVGSFRYFAKFGIRNSFLISNKMVDKGIDITNPQILKEKENLNMTSKNEMFFYQLSLGLSFGAEWNFIGSTCLVAEMSYYYGLTPLFLDRKEENQTLYIKVNGENTPFSNKATLNQLNLKFAVLF
;
A
#
# COMPACT_ATOMS: atom_id res chain seq x y z
N MET A 1 2.32 -24.20 -18.22
CA MET A 1 1.45 -23.67 -17.17
C MET A 1 1.20 -22.14 -17.27
N LYS A 2 1.18 -21.52 -18.46
CA LYS A 2 1.01 -20.05 -18.64
C LYS A 2 -0.34 -19.62 -19.25
N SER A 3 -1.25 -20.56 -19.57
CA SER A 3 -2.49 -20.19 -20.30
C SER A 3 -3.77 -20.17 -19.45
N ILE A 4 -3.72 -20.63 -18.21
CA ILE A 4 -4.91 -20.73 -17.33
C ILE A 4 -5.24 -19.40 -16.67
N SER A 5 -4.23 -18.55 -16.40
CA SER A 5 -4.39 -17.27 -15.70
C SER A 5 -5.20 -16.24 -16.50
N LEU A 6 -4.99 -16.15 -17.82
CA LEU A 6 -5.67 -15.17 -18.66
C LEU A 6 -7.15 -15.52 -18.92
N LYS A 7 -7.45 -16.82 -19.04
CA LYS A 7 -8.83 -17.29 -19.25
C LYS A 7 -9.70 -17.12 -18.01
N LEU A 8 -9.12 -17.23 -16.81
CA LEU A 8 -9.82 -17.00 -15.55
C LEU A 8 -10.19 -15.53 -15.37
N PHE A 9 -9.32 -14.61 -15.83
CA PHE A 9 -9.57 -13.16 -15.74
C PHE A 9 -10.69 -12.72 -16.71
N VAL A 10 -10.75 -13.29 -17.90
CA VAL A 10 -11.80 -13.02 -18.90
C VAL A 10 -13.13 -13.61 -18.45
N LEU A 11 -13.14 -14.78 -17.81
CA LEU A 11 -14.36 -15.42 -17.30
C LEU A 11 -14.93 -14.67 -16.09
N LEU A 12 -14.08 -14.13 -15.21
CA LEU A 12 -14.51 -13.31 -14.07
C LEU A 12 -15.10 -11.96 -14.52
N GLY A 13 -14.60 -11.38 -15.63
CA GLY A 13 -15.13 -10.15 -16.23
C GLY A 13 -16.54 -10.32 -16.82
N PHE A 14 -16.90 -11.52 -17.29
CA PHE A 14 -18.23 -11.77 -17.89
C PHE A 14 -19.32 -12.10 -16.87
N VAL A 15 -18.97 -12.61 -15.70
CA VAL A 15 -19.92 -12.96 -14.63
C VAL A 15 -20.39 -11.72 -13.84
N LEU A 16 -19.66 -10.61 -13.93
CA LEU A 16 -19.94 -9.36 -13.19
C LEU A 16 -20.72 -8.32 -13.99
N LEU A 17 -21.19 -8.63 -15.21
CA LEU A 17 -22.12 -7.76 -15.93
C LEU A 17 -23.56 -8.08 -15.47
N PRO A 18 -24.19 -7.27 -14.62
CA PRO A 18 -25.61 -7.42 -14.35
C PRO A 18 -26.38 -7.19 -15.65
N PRO A 19 -27.46 -7.94 -15.94
CA PRO A 19 -28.29 -7.68 -17.11
C PRO A 19 -28.82 -6.26 -17.04
N CYS A 20 -28.48 -5.46 -18.05
CA CYS A 20 -29.02 -4.11 -18.23
C CYS A 20 -30.52 -4.19 -18.47
N LEU A 21 -31.32 -4.29 -17.43
CA LEU A 21 -32.76 -3.96 -17.50
C LEU A 21 -32.85 -2.45 -17.44
N SER A 22 -33.11 -1.85 -18.62
CA SER A 22 -33.36 -0.43 -18.83
C SER A 22 -34.62 -0.01 -18.09
N TYR A 23 -34.49 0.51 -16.90
CA TYR A 23 -35.51 1.32 -16.27
C TYR A 23 -35.04 2.78 -16.29
N THR A 24 -35.70 3.58 -17.14
CA THR A 24 -35.66 5.03 -17.09
C THR A 24 -36.31 5.49 -15.78
N GLN A 25 -35.55 5.48 -14.70
CA GLN A 25 -35.97 6.11 -13.45
C GLN A 25 -35.06 7.30 -13.19
N GLY A 26 -35.69 8.45 -12.90
CA GLY A 26 -35.01 9.68 -12.54
C GLY A 26 -33.99 9.44 -11.43
N ILE A 27 -33.02 10.35 -11.24
CA ILE A 27 -31.96 10.31 -10.28
C ILE A 27 -32.51 9.91 -8.89
N GLN A 28 -32.56 8.63 -8.62
CA GLN A 28 -32.89 8.14 -7.28
C GLN A 28 -31.73 8.45 -6.37
N ASN A 29 -31.91 9.39 -5.45
CA ASN A 29 -30.99 9.60 -4.34
C ASN A 29 -30.99 8.35 -3.45
N LYS A 30 -30.18 7.35 -3.80
CA LYS A 30 -30.01 6.18 -2.96
C LYS A 30 -29.27 6.60 -1.67
N ASN A 31 -29.83 6.23 -0.53
CA ASN A 31 -29.19 6.46 0.75
C ASN A 31 -27.88 5.66 0.88
N ILE A 32 -27.76 4.55 0.15
CA ILE A 32 -26.60 3.67 0.11
C ILE A 32 -26.27 3.39 -1.35
N GLN A 33 -25.02 3.57 -1.71
CA GLN A 33 -24.41 3.17 -2.98
C GLN A 33 -23.22 2.29 -2.68
N ALA A 34 -23.09 1.18 -3.37
CA ALA A 34 -21.96 0.29 -3.21
C ALA A 34 -21.44 -0.14 -4.58
N GLY A 35 -20.18 -0.50 -4.66
CA GLY A 35 -19.60 -0.92 -5.93
C GLY A 35 -18.14 -1.35 -5.81
N ILE A 36 -17.53 -1.50 -6.98
CA ILE A 36 -16.13 -1.92 -7.10
C ILE A 36 -15.23 -0.72 -7.32
N THR A 37 -14.02 -0.80 -6.79
CA THR A 37 -13.03 0.26 -6.91
C THR A 37 -11.67 -0.30 -7.30
N SER A 38 -10.90 0.51 -8.00
CA SER A 38 -9.48 0.28 -8.26
C SER A 38 -8.75 1.61 -8.14
N SER A 39 -7.53 1.59 -7.64
CA SER A 39 -6.68 2.77 -7.64
C SER A 39 -5.23 2.43 -7.91
N PHE A 40 -4.50 3.42 -8.41
CA PHE A 40 -3.05 3.39 -8.49
C PHE A 40 -2.50 4.68 -7.91
N GLY A 41 -1.24 4.63 -7.48
CA GLY A 41 -0.64 5.82 -6.88
C GLY A 41 0.83 5.65 -6.55
N PHE A 42 1.31 6.62 -5.79
CA PHE A 42 2.71 6.79 -5.44
C PHE A 42 2.87 6.75 -3.92
N ASN A 43 3.94 6.08 -3.50
CA ASN A 43 4.34 5.94 -2.11
C ASN A 43 5.58 6.79 -1.83
N PHE A 44 5.51 7.61 -0.79
CA PHE A 44 6.59 8.47 -0.32
C PHE A 44 6.93 8.06 1.11
N ALA A 45 8.02 7.34 1.30
CA ALA A 45 8.46 6.99 2.64
C ALA A 45 9.24 8.18 3.24
N LYS A 46 8.88 8.58 4.45
CA LYS A 46 9.65 9.55 5.25
C LYS A 46 10.54 8.76 6.20
N MET A 47 11.84 8.76 5.93
CA MET A 47 12.81 8.07 6.76
C MET A 47 13.01 8.81 8.09
N GLY A 48 13.10 8.06 9.17
CA GLY A 48 13.43 8.54 10.51
C GLY A 48 14.89 8.24 10.91
N THR A 49 15.70 7.73 9.98
CA THR A 49 17.14 7.48 10.15
C THR A 49 17.91 8.14 9.03
N SER A 50 19.14 8.61 9.32
CA SER A 50 20.05 9.17 8.32
C SER A 50 20.82 8.10 7.53
N ARG A 51 20.70 6.82 7.89
CA ARG A 51 21.45 5.72 7.28
C ARG A 51 20.79 5.16 6.02
N LEU A 52 19.50 5.37 5.89
CA LEU A 52 18.71 4.97 4.74
C LEU A 52 18.04 6.19 4.14
N GLU A 53 17.97 6.25 2.84
CA GLU A 53 17.23 7.26 2.10
C GLU A 53 16.30 6.62 1.06
N ASN A 54 15.36 7.40 0.55
CA ASN A 54 14.45 6.90 -0.48
C ASN A 54 15.21 6.65 -1.79
N ASP A 55 14.96 5.50 -2.40
CA ASP A 55 15.43 5.17 -3.75
C ASP A 55 14.26 5.38 -4.72
N GLY A 56 14.02 6.65 -5.03
CA GLY A 56 12.91 7.06 -5.89
C GLY A 56 11.53 6.97 -5.22
N VAL A 57 10.50 6.97 -6.03
CA VAL A 57 9.10 6.93 -5.60
C VAL A 57 8.60 5.50 -5.67
N GLY A 58 8.03 5.00 -4.58
CA GLY A 58 7.34 3.72 -4.56
C GLY A 58 6.00 3.80 -5.28
N THR A 59 5.42 2.65 -5.58
CA THR A 59 4.12 2.57 -6.25
C THR A 59 3.13 1.80 -5.40
N ASN A 60 1.84 2.11 -5.55
CA ASN A 60 0.78 1.30 -5.02
C ASN A 60 -0.29 1.03 -6.08
N PHE A 61 -0.96 -0.10 -5.90
CA PHE A 61 -2.13 -0.49 -6.65
C PHE A 61 -3.12 -1.13 -5.66
N ASN A 62 -4.39 -0.76 -5.75
CA ASN A 62 -5.42 -1.45 -4.97
C ASN A 62 -6.65 -1.78 -5.79
N VAL A 63 -7.38 -2.78 -5.31
CA VAL A 63 -8.70 -3.18 -5.79
C VAL A 63 -9.57 -3.48 -4.58
N GLY A 64 -10.88 -3.22 -4.69
CA GLY A 64 -11.75 -3.47 -3.56
C GLY A 64 -13.21 -3.10 -3.79
N LEU A 65 -13.91 -3.01 -2.69
CA LEU A 65 -15.29 -2.58 -2.60
C LEU A 65 -15.35 -1.19 -1.97
N LEU A 66 -16.21 -0.34 -2.51
CA LEU A 66 -16.49 1.00 -1.99
C LEU A 66 -17.97 1.10 -1.64
N MET A 67 -18.27 1.72 -0.52
CA MET A 67 -19.63 2.00 -0.08
C MET A 67 -19.73 3.47 0.33
N HIS A 68 -20.71 4.16 -0.19
CA HIS A 68 -21.13 5.49 0.22
C HIS A 68 -22.52 5.41 0.88
N LYS A 69 -22.69 6.01 2.06
CA LYS A 69 -23.95 6.07 2.78
C LYS A 69 -24.24 7.52 3.15
N SER A 70 -25.36 8.06 2.66
CA SER A 70 -25.82 9.38 3.10
C SER A 70 -26.41 9.31 4.51
N PHE A 71 -26.23 10.37 5.30
CA PHE A 71 -26.87 10.47 6.61
C PHE A 71 -28.36 10.75 6.44
N ALA A 72 -29.17 10.29 7.39
CA ALA A 72 -30.59 10.53 7.39
C ALA A 72 -30.90 12.03 7.35
N GLY A 73 -31.77 12.44 6.42
CA GLY A 73 -32.15 13.84 6.23
C GLY A 73 -31.14 14.72 5.47
N SER A 74 -29.97 14.17 5.07
CA SER A 74 -28.99 14.94 4.31
C SER A 74 -28.62 14.21 3.00
N LYS A 75 -28.66 14.95 1.89
CA LYS A 75 -28.17 14.47 0.59
C LYS A 75 -26.68 14.74 0.38
N ASN A 76 -26.14 15.70 1.13
CA ASN A 76 -24.80 16.27 0.91
C ASN A 76 -23.77 15.76 1.93
N PHE A 77 -24.22 15.14 3.03
CA PHE A 77 -23.35 14.59 4.05
C PHE A 77 -23.57 13.09 4.18
N GLY A 78 -22.47 12.38 4.39
CA GLY A 78 -22.52 10.94 4.47
C GLY A 78 -21.22 10.35 5.04
N PHE A 79 -21.12 9.06 4.87
CA PHE A 79 -20.01 8.24 5.28
C PHE A 79 -19.55 7.38 4.11
N ALA A 80 -18.25 7.26 3.94
CA ALA A 80 -17.63 6.38 2.96
C ALA A 80 -16.82 5.33 3.69
N SER A 81 -16.99 4.07 3.29
CA SER A 81 -16.23 2.93 3.78
C SER A 81 -16.00 1.93 2.66
N GLY A 82 -15.30 0.85 2.96
CA GLY A 82 -15.02 -0.19 1.97
C GLY A 82 -14.09 -1.26 2.50
N LEU A 83 -13.69 -2.13 1.59
CA LEU A 83 -12.67 -3.14 1.81
C LEU A 83 -11.73 -3.13 0.60
N GLU A 84 -10.46 -2.84 0.81
CA GLU A 84 -9.46 -2.73 -0.26
C GLU A 84 -8.32 -3.71 -0.02
N PHE A 85 -7.81 -4.30 -1.09
CA PHE A 85 -6.57 -5.06 -1.12
C PHE A 85 -5.50 -4.18 -1.74
N ASP A 86 -4.50 -3.81 -0.95
CA ASP A 86 -3.42 -2.92 -1.36
C ASP A 86 -2.15 -3.70 -1.65
N PHE A 87 -1.50 -3.39 -2.75
CA PHE A 87 -0.20 -3.91 -3.16
C PHE A 87 0.77 -2.73 -3.26
N ASN A 88 1.67 -2.62 -2.28
CA ASN A 88 2.59 -1.50 -2.18
C ASN A 88 4.02 -1.91 -2.52
N SER A 89 4.75 -0.97 -3.10
CA SER A 89 6.19 -1.03 -3.27
C SER A 89 6.82 0.20 -2.62
N ILE A 90 7.88 -0.02 -1.85
CA ILE A 90 8.63 1.03 -1.16
C ILE A 90 10.11 0.74 -1.37
N ASN A 91 10.87 1.73 -1.84
CA ASN A 91 12.27 1.56 -2.20
C ASN A 91 13.16 2.38 -1.28
N PHE A 92 14.24 1.77 -0.82
CA PHE A 92 15.27 2.40 -0.01
C PHE A 92 16.64 2.14 -0.60
N LYS A 93 17.57 3.08 -0.39
CA LYS A 93 18.99 2.86 -0.61
C LYS A 93 19.79 3.16 0.65
N SER A 94 20.89 2.48 0.75
CA SER A 94 21.85 2.64 1.83
C SER A 94 22.68 3.90 1.62
N VAL A 95 22.84 4.72 2.65
CA VAL A 95 23.78 5.85 2.67
C VAL A 95 25.15 5.39 3.16
N ASP A 96 25.15 4.52 4.19
CA ASP A 96 26.33 3.92 4.77
C ASP A 96 26.48 2.46 4.29
N SER A 97 27.61 1.83 4.60
CA SER A 97 27.78 0.37 4.43
C SER A 97 26.94 -0.37 5.46
N ILE A 98 25.72 -0.77 5.06
CA ILE A 98 24.76 -1.51 5.88
C ILE A 98 24.87 -2.98 5.58
N TYR A 99 24.87 -3.80 6.61
CA TYR A 99 25.01 -5.24 6.52
C TYR A 99 23.83 -5.95 7.16
N TYR A 100 23.59 -7.19 6.72
CA TYR A 100 22.72 -8.13 7.40
C TYR A 100 23.22 -9.57 7.22
N ASN A 101 22.87 -10.43 8.18
CA ASN A 101 23.09 -11.85 8.10
C ASN A 101 21.85 -12.53 7.50
N TYR A 102 22.05 -13.51 6.63
CA TYR A 102 20.92 -14.24 6.02
C TYR A 102 21.20 -15.73 5.89
N ASN A 103 20.13 -16.50 5.85
CA ASN A 103 20.11 -17.93 5.56
C ASN A 103 19.01 -18.17 4.54
N ASP A 104 19.38 -18.73 3.37
CA ASP A 104 18.51 -18.94 2.22
C ASP A 104 17.77 -17.64 1.82
N ARG A 105 16.53 -17.44 2.26
CA ARG A 105 15.70 -16.25 1.97
C ARG A 105 15.25 -15.50 3.22
N GLU A 106 15.77 -15.86 4.37
CA GLU A 106 15.42 -15.22 5.65
C GLU A 106 16.56 -14.34 6.15
N ILE A 107 16.22 -13.08 6.48
CA ILE A 107 17.12 -12.14 7.16
C ILE A 107 17.09 -12.44 8.65
N LEU A 108 18.28 -12.60 9.23
CA LEU A 108 18.48 -13.00 10.61
C LEU A 108 18.95 -11.83 11.47
N SER A 109 19.04 -12.02 12.78
CA SER A 109 19.58 -10.99 13.67
C SER A 109 21.07 -10.76 13.44
N HIS A 110 21.56 -9.56 13.76
CA HIS A 110 22.96 -9.16 13.61
C HIS A 110 23.94 -10.02 14.45
N SER A 111 23.46 -10.69 15.49
CA SER A 111 24.26 -11.56 16.37
C SER A 111 24.35 -13.01 15.88
N SER A 112 23.68 -13.37 14.79
CA SER A 112 23.72 -14.75 14.26
C SER A 112 25.11 -15.08 13.71
N THR A 113 25.64 -16.24 14.06
CA THR A 113 26.97 -16.73 13.64
C THR A 113 26.82 -17.80 12.54
N ASN A 114 27.89 -18.03 11.77
CA ASN A 114 28.00 -19.04 10.70
C ASN A 114 26.99 -18.88 9.55
N GLN A 115 26.79 -17.64 9.08
CA GLN A 115 25.81 -17.31 8.07
C GLN A 115 26.40 -16.45 6.97
N SER A 116 25.70 -16.38 5.85
CA SER A 116 26.09 -15.48 4.77
C SER A 116 25.85 -14.03 5.19
N ILE A 117 26.83 -13.17 4.85
CA ILE A 117 26.77 -11.73 5.14
C ILE A 117 26.58 -10.99 3.84
N PHE A 118 25.60 -10.08 3.84
CA PHE A 118 25.25 -9.26 2.69
C PHE A 118 25.43 -7.78 3.01
N GLN A 119 26.12 -7.06 2.13
CA GLN A 119 26.18 -5.61 2.16
C GLN A 119 25.05 -5.05 1.30
N LEU A 120 24.14 -4.33 1.93
CA LEU A 120 22.95 -3.79 1.29
C LEU A 120 23.28 -2.48 0.57
N GLU A 121 22.89 -2.39 -0.71
CA GLU A 121 22.89 -1.15 -1.48
C GLU A 121 21.47 -0.61 -1.60
N THR A 122 20.56 -1.41 -2.12
CA THR A 122 19.14 -1.03 -2.27
C THR A 122 18.21 -2.13 -1.79
N ARG A 123 17.09 -1.74 -1.21
CA ARG A 123 16.03 -2.64 -0.76
C ARG A 123 14.68 -2.18 -1.27
N LYS A 124 13.95 -3.08 -1.89
CA LYS A 124 12.58 -2.88 -2.32
C LYS A 124 11.64 -3.75 -1.48
N HIS A 125 10.83 -3.13 -0.63
CA HIS A 125 9.73 -3.80 0.04
C HIS A 125 8.54 -3.95 -0.89
N LYS A 126 7.95 -5.15 -0.94
CA LYS A 126 6.70 -5.45 -1.62
C LYS A 126 5.72 -5.94 -0.56
N THR A 127 4.70 -5.14 -0.27
CA THR A 127 3.74 -5.45 0.79
C THR A 127 2.35 -5.66 0.22
N SER A 128 1.60 -6.57 0.85
CA SER A 128 0.17 -6.75 0.60
C SER A 128 -0.58 -6.49 1.90
N LEU A 129 -1.62 -5.64 1.82
CA LEU A 129 -2.42 -5.25 2.97
C LEU A 129 -3.92 -5.41 2.65
N VAL A 130 -4.70 -5.62 3.70
CA VAL A 130 -6.16 -5.41 3.69
C VAL A 130 -6.43 -4.07 4.36
N THR A 131 -7.18 -3.21 3.69
CA THR A 131 -7.45 -1.85 4.14
C THR A 131 -8.95 -1.61 4.28
N ILE A 132 -9.33 -1.02 5.41
CA ILE A 132 -10.68 -0.57 5.70
C ILE A 132 -10.65 0.96 5.80
N PRO A 133 -11.03 1.70 4.74
CA PRO A 133 -11.17 3.14 4.80
C PRO A 133 -12.43 3.52 5.57
N LEU A 134 -12.36 4.58 6.37
CA LEU A 134 -13.48 5.17 7.10
C LEU A 134 -13.39 6.68 6.94
N ALA A 135 -14.34 7.30 6.23
CA ALA A 135 -14.29 8.71 5.93
C ALA A 135 -15.66 9.39 6.01
N LEU A 136 -15.68 10.62 6.45
CA LEU A 136 -16.79 11.52 6.25
C LEU A 136 -16.83 11.95 4.78
N LEU A 137 -18.02 11.97 4.20
CA LEU A 137 -18.26 12.29 2.80
C LEU A 137 -19.09 13.56 2.72
N PHE A 138 -18.55 14.56 2.03
CA PHE A 138 -19.19 15.83 1.75
C PHE A 138 -19.45 15.92 0.24
N ARG A 139 -20.68 16.13 -0.16
CA ARG A 139 -21.10 16.20 -1.56
C ARG A 139 -21.73 17.54 -1.88
N THR A 140 -21.53 18.03 -3.08
CA THR A 140 -22.30 19.17 -3.60
C THR A 140 -23.70 18.71 -4.04
N ASP A 141 -24.56 19.64 -4.31
CA ASP A 141 -25.74 19.37 -5.14
C ASP A 141 -25.32 18.97 -6.55
N PRO A 142 -26.13 18.19 -7.26
CA PRO A 142 -25.83 17.81 -8.63
C PRO A 142 -25.68 19.03 -9.53
N VAL A 143 -24.64 19.06 -10.37
CA VAL A 143 -24.41 20.04 -11.43
C VAL A 143 -24.51 19.28 -12.76
N GLY A 144 -25.67 19.26 -13.36
CA GLY A 144 -25.98 18.39 -14.50
C GLY A 144 -25.87 16.90 -14.08
N SER A 145 -25.08 16.13 -14.80
CA SER A 145 -24.85 14.71 -14.51
C SER A 145 -23.72 14.47 -13.50
N PHE A 146 -23.09 15.53 -13.02
CA PHE A 146 -21.96 15.44 -12.11
C PHE A 146 -22.32 15.85 -10.70
N ARG A 147 -21.65 15.25 -9.72
CA ARG A 147 -21.66 15.67 -8.32
C ARG A 147 -20.22 15.65 -7.83
N TYR A 148 -19.74 16.76 -7.30
CA TYR A 148 -18.41 16.83 -6.71
C TYR A 148 -18.46 16.43 -5.24
N PHE A 149 -17.36 15.88 -4.75
CA PHE A 149 -17.28 15.48 -3.35
C PHE A 149 -15.87 15.70 -2.78
N ALA A 150 -15.84 15.81 -1.46
CA ALA A 150 -14.63 15.73 -0.64
C ALA A 150 -14.81 14.65 0.42
N LYS A 151 -13.74 13.97 0.79
CA LYS A 151 -13.71 13.02 1.91
C LYS A 151 -12.58 13.38 2.85
N PHE A 152 -12.84 13.23 4.14
CA PHE A 152 -11.84 13.34 5.19
C PHE A 152 -11.98 12.14 6.12
N GLY A 153 -10.90 11.43 6.39
CA GLY A 153 -11.00 10.21 7.19
C GLY A 153 -9.69 9.50 7.39
N ILE A 154 -9.79 8.26 7.81
CA ILE A 154 -8.66 7.38 8.12
C ILE A 154 -8.68 6.14 7.23
N ARG A 155 -7.50 5.60 6.97
CA ARG A 155 -7.30 4.27 6.39
C ARG A 155 -6.65 3.36 7.43
N ASN A 156 -7.32 2.25 7.71
CA ASN A 156 -6.86 1.20 8.61
C ASN A 156 -6.37 0.04 7.74
N SER A 157 -5.07 -0.18 7.70
CA SER A 157 -4.45 -1.19 6.84
C SER A 157 -3.75 -2.25 7.68
N PHE A 158 -4.02 -3.53 7.38
CA PHE A 158 -3.47 -4.69 8.08
C PHE A 158 -2.55 -5.44 7.13
N LEU A 159 -1.31 -5.66 7.55
CA LEU A 159 -0.28 -6.33 6.77
C LEU A 159 -0.58 -7.84 6.65
N ILE A 160 -0.67 -8.34 5.42
CA ILE A 160 -0.81 -9.77 5.11
C ILE A 160 0.56 -10.36 4.80
N SER A 161 1.34 -9.69 3.96
CA SER A 161 2.66 -10.18 3.58
C SER A 161 3.64 -9.04 3.32
N ASN A 162 4.92 -9.30 3.63
CA ASN A 162 6.05 -8.45 3.28
C ASN A 162 7.13 -9.31 2.64
N LYS A 163 7.54 -8.93 1.44
CA LYS A 163 8.69 -9.51 0.75
C LYS A 163 9.65 -8.41 0.38
N MET A 164 10.94 -8.72 0.40
CA MET A 164 12.01 -7.79 0.08
C MET A 164 12.80 -8.31 -1.12
N VAL A 165 13.24 -7.38 -1.94
CA VAL A 165 14.22 -7.61 -3.00
C VAL A 165 15.39 -6.70 -2.70
N ASP A 166 16.53 -7.29 -2.40
CA ASP A 166 17.74 -6.59 -2.01
C ASP A 166 18.79 -6.70 -3.12
N LYS A 167 19.44 -5.59 -3.41
CA LYS A 167 20.60 -5.53 -4.29
C LYS A 167 21.82 -5.09 -3.47
N GLY A 168 22.96 -5.63 -3.80
CA GLY A 168 24.21 -5.33 -3.11
C GLY A 168 25.26 -6.41 -3.31
N ILE A 169 26.14 -6.59 -2.32
CA ILE A 169 27.32 -7.44 -2.42
C ILE A 169 27.27 -8.55 -1.39
N ASP A 170 27.44 -9.79 -1.85
CA ASP A 170 27.66 -10.94 -0.97
C ASP A 170 29.13 -10.95 -0.53
N ILE A 171 29.35 -10.68 0.76
CA ILE A 171 30.69 -10.61 1.36
C ILE A 171 31.02 -11.83 2.22
N THR A 172 30.25 -12.90 2.12
CA THR A 172 30.47 -14.13 2.88
C THR A 172 31.87 -14.69 2.65
N ASN A 173 32.37 -14.59 1.43
CA ASN A 173 33.73 -14.94 1.08
C ASN A 173 34.53 -13.68 0.68
N PRO A 174 35.42 -13.14 1.54
CA PRO A 174 36.16 -11.92 1.24
C PRO A 174 37.04 -12.01 -0.02
N GLN A 175 37.36 -13.23 -0.48
CA GLN A 175 38.17 -13.45 -1.68
C GLN A 175 37.35 -13.33 -2.97
N ILE A 176 36.03 -13.44 -2.89
CA ILE A 176 35.11 -13.42 -4.03
C ILE A 176 33.94 -12.52 -3.70
N LEU A 177 34.15 -11.20 -3.82
CA LEU A 177 33.03 -10.24 -3.73
C LEU A 177 32.19 -10.35 -4.99
N LYS A 178 30.91 -10.65 -4.85
CA LYS A 178 29.95 -10.74 -5.96
C LYS A 178 28.79 -9.81 -5.76
N GLU A 179 28.53 -8.97 -6.75
CA GLU A 179 27.22 -8.31 -6.87
C GLU A 179 26.13 -9.39 -6.95
N LYS A 180 25.09 -9.22 -6.16
CA LYS A 180 24.02 -10.19 -6.07
C LYS A 180 22.68 -9.50 -5.83
N GLU A 181 21.64 -10.12 -6.34
CA GLU A 181 20.25 -9.77 -6.08
C GLU A 181 19.62 -10.86 -5.21
N ASN A 182 19.25 -10.53 -3.98
CA ASN A 182 18.53 -11.44 -3.09
C ASN A 182 17.03 -11.26 -3.29
N LEU A 183 16.39 -12.22 -3.99
CA LEU A 183 14.98 -12.17 -4.34
C LEU A 183 14.10 -12.80 -3.25
N ASN A 184 12.93 -12.21 -3.02
CA ASN A 184 11.92 -12.71 -2.09
C ASN A 184 12.46 -12.93 -0.66
N MET A 185 13.38 -12.08 -0.22
CA MET A 185 13.86 -12.07 1.15
C MET A 185 12.71 -11.77 2.11
N THR A 186 12.72 -12.40 3.26
CA THR A 186 11.73 -12.17 4.33
C THR A 186 12.45 -11.86 5.64
N SER A 187 11.87 -10.98 6.45
CA SER A 187 12.27 -10.79 7.84
C SER A 187 11.04 -10.93 8.71
N LYS A 188 11.10 -11.86 9.65
CA LYS A 188 9.99 -12.08 10.60
C LYS A 188 9.75 -10.79 11.38
N ASN A 189 8.54 -10.28 11.29
CA ASN A 189 8.07 -9.12 12.07
C ASN A 189 8.94 -7.85 11.91
N GLU A 190 9.54 -7.59 10.77
CA GLU A 190 10.26 -6.33 10.52
C GLU A 190 9.28 -5.16 10.36
N MET A 191 8.19 -5.38 9.64
CA MET A 191 7.17 -4.35 9.43
C MET A 191 6.10 -4.40 10.52
N PHE A 192 5.60 -3.20 10.86
CA PHE A 192 4.47 -3.10 11.77
C PHE A 192 3.20 -3.62 11.10
N PHE A 193 2.47 -4.48 11.79
CA PHE A 193 1.32 -5.20 11.22
C PHE A 193 0.12 -4.29 10.91
N TYR A 194 0.02 -3.15 11.59
CA TYR A 194 -1.07 -2.20 11.46
C TYR A 194 -0.59 -0.83 11.01
N GLN A 195 -1.15 -0.32 9.92
CA GLN A 195 -0.83 0.98 9.38
C GLN A 195 -2.07 1.86 9.41
N LEU A 196 -1.99 2.97 10.11
CA LEU A 196 -3.02 4.00 10.19
C LEU A 196 -2.56 5.22 9.39
N SER A 197 -3.43 5.71 8.51
CA SER A 197 -3.20 6.95 7.78
C SER A 197 -4.39 7.88 7.88
N LEU A 198 -4.13 9.18 7.94
CA LEU A 198 -5.13 10.24 7.82
C LEU A 198 -5.21 10.67 6.37
N GLY A 199 -6.42 10.79 5.82
CA GLY A 199 -6.63 11.04 4.41
C GLY A 199 -7.55 12.20 4.10
N LEU A 200 -7.22 12.89 3.02
CA LEU A 200 -8.07 13.88 2.37
C LEU A 200 -8.22 13.49 0.90
N SER A 201 -9.45 13.51 0.39
CA SER A 201 -9.73 13.15 -0.99
C SER A 201 -10.71 14.13 -1.61
N PHE A 202 -10.57 14.32 -2.92
CA PHE A 202 -11.48 15.12 -3.75
C PHE A 202 -11.81 14.32 -5.00
N GLY A 203 -13.04 14.45 -5.48
CA GLY A 203 -13.47 13.72 -6.66
C GLY A 203 -14.78 14.17 -7.24
N ALA A 204 -15.18 13.46 -8.28
CA ALA A 204 -16.45 13.64 -8.95
C ALA A 204 -17.16 12.30 -9.13
N GLU A 205 -18.45 12.31 -8.92
CA GLU A 205 -19.39 11.26 -9.26
C GLU A 205 -20.09 11.65 -10.56
N TRP A 206 -20.00 10.83 -11.59
CA TRP A 206 -20.73 11.00 -12.84
C TRP A 206 -21.84 9.98 -12.90
N ASN A 207 -23.08 10.47 -12.84
CA ASN A 207 -24.29 9.65 -13.01
C ASN A 207 -24.44 9.31 -14.50
N PHE A 208 -24.10 8.08 -14.85
CA PHE A 208 -24.01 7.66 -16.25
C PHE A 208 -25.36 7.15 -16.79
N ILE A 209 -25.91 6.09 -16.20
CA ILE A 209 -27.19 5.50 -16.61
C ILE A 209 -27.93 4.99 -15.37
N GLY A 210 -29.17 5.44 -15.18
CA GLY A 210 -30.03 4.98 -14.09
C GLY A 210 -29.40 5.21 -12.71
N SER A 211 -29.09 4.13 -11.98
CA SER A 211 -28.46 4.19 -10.67
C SER A 211 -26.93 4.03 -10.70
N THR A 212 -26.36 3.80 -11.88
CA THR A 212 -24.91 3.58 -12.02
C THR A 212 -24.17 4.91 -12.04
N CYS A 213 -23.18 5.01 -11.17
CA CYS A 213 -22.34 6.18 -11.00
C CYS A 213 -20.87 5.80 -11.19
N LEU A 214 -20.18 6.54 -12.06
CA LEU A 214 -18.72 6.45 -12.20
C LEU A 214 -18.07 7.47 -11.28
N VAL A 215 -17.07 7.06 -10.53
CA VAL A 215 -16.35 7.89 -9.58
C VAL A 215 -14.89 8.02 -10.01
N ALA A 216 -14.40 9.25 -10.02
CA ALA A 216 -12.99 9.56 -10.13
C ALA A 216 -12.56 10.37 -8.90
N GLU A 217 -11.53 9.93 -8.21
CA GLU A 217 -11.09 10.50 -6.93
C GLU A 217 -9.57 10.59 -6.86
N MET A 218 -9.05 11.72 -6.40
CA MET A 218 -7.67 11.90 -6.02
C MET A 218 -7.58 12.00 -4.50
N SER A 219 -6.66 11.25 -3.89
CA SER A 219 -6.54 11.12 -2.44
C SER A 219 -5.09 11.28 -2.01
N TYR A 220 -4.88 12.01 -0.91
CA TYR A 220 -3.61 12.05 -0.21
C TYR A 220 -3.78 11.46 1.19
N TYR A 221 -2.88 10.54 1.56
CA TYR A 221 -2.87 9.88 2.86
C TYR A 221 -1.54 10.14 3.57
N TYR A 222 -1.62 10.64 4.78
CA TYR A 222 -0.49 10.88 5.68
C TYR A 222 -0.39 9.74 6.69
N GLY A 223 0.74 9.03 6.69
CA GLY A 223 0.98 7.90 7.60
C GLY A 223 1.20 8.37 9.05
N LEU A 224 0.37 7.88 9.96
CA LEU A 224 0.43 8.17 11.39
C LEU A 224 1.24 7.13 12.16
N THR A 225 1.25 5.88 11.71
CA THR A 225 2.00 4.79 12.35
C THR A 225 3.34 4.57 11.67
N PRO A 226 4.33 4.03 12.39
CA PRO A 226 5.60 3.63 11.78
C PRO A 226 5.38 2.46 10.83
N LEU A 227 6.21 2.38 9.78
CA LEU A 227 6.26 1.23 8.86
C LEU A 227 6.93 0.02 9.50
N PHE A 228 7.94 0.25 10.32
CA PHE A 228 8.78 -0.79 10.91
C PHE A 228 8.61 -0.84 12.42
N LEU A 229 8.74 -2.04 12.97
CA LEU A 229 8.76 -2.24 14.41
C LEU A 229 10.06 -1.68 15.00
N ASP A 230 9.94 -0.93 16.09
CA ASP A 230 11.09 -0.51 16.91
C ASP A 230 11.47 -1.71 17.81
N ARG A 231 12.40 -2.51 17.34
CA ARG A 231 12.85 -3.72 18.04
C ARG A 231 13.93 -3.40 19.05
N LYS A 232 14.00 -4.23 20.09
CA LYS A 232 15.16 -4.28 20.95
C LYS A 232 16.43 -4.54 20.12
N GLU A 233 17.53 -3.98 20.53
CA GLU A 233 18.80 -4.00 19.82
C GLU A 233 19.22 -5.42 19.41
N GLU A 234 19.07 -6.37 20.30
CA GLU A 234 19.38 -7.80 20.07
C GLU A 234 18.63 -8.46 18.91
N ASN A 235 17.46 -7.94 18.58
CA ASN A 235 16.56 -8.46 17.53
C ASN A 235 16.59 -7.62 16.23
N GLN A 236 17.43 -6.59 16.15
CA GLN A 236 17.56 -5.79 14.93
C GLN A 236 18.34 -6.59 13.89
N THR A 237 17.89 -6.46 12.64
CA THR A 237 18.43 -7.25 11.54
C THR A 237 19.52 -6.52 10.77
N LEU A 238 19.40 -5.19 10.65
CA LEU A 238 20.35 -4.34 9.95
C LEU A 238 21.39 -3.79 10.92
N TYR A 239 22.65 -3.79 10.51
CA TYR A 239 23.76 -3.26 11.31
C TYR A 239 24.81 -2.59 10.43
N ILE A 240 25.63 -1.76 11.07
CA ILE A 240 26.85 -1.20 10.50
C ILE A 240 28.07 -1.74 11.28
N LYS A 241 29.24 -1.68 10.67
CA LYS A 241 30.49 -2.00 11.39
C LYS A 241 31.14 -0.72 11.90
N VAL A 242 31.24 -0.60 13.22
CA VAL A 242 31.92 0.52 13.90
C VAL A 242 33.08 -0.08 14.68
N ASN A 243 34.32 0.31 14.38
CA ASN A 243 35.53 -0.21 15.02
C ASN A 243 35.64 -1.75 15.00
N GLY A 244 35.08 -2.41 13.98
CA GLY A 244 35.05 -3.86 13.86
C GLY A 244 33.89 -4.57 14.55
N GLU A 245 33.09 -3.86 15.33
CA GLU A 245 31.90 -4.39 16.01
C GLU A 245 30.60 -4.14 15.20
N ASN A 246 29.68 -5.09 15.27
CA ASN A 246 28.38 -4.98 14.64
C ASN A 246 27.47 -4.09 15.49
N THR A 247 27.22 -2.87 15.04
CA THR A 247 26.33 -1.92 15.70
C THR A 247 24.96 -1.92 15.00
N PRO A 248 23.92 -2.48 15.62
CA PRO A 248 22.58 -2.49 15.04
C PRO A 248 21.94 -1.10 15.07
N PHE A 249 20.95 -0.86 14.20
CA PHE A 249 20.19 0.38 14.22
C PHE A 249 18.73 0.14 13.86
N SER A 250 17.85 1.02 14.37
CA SER A 250 16.43 0.96 14.10
C SER A 250 16.08 1.61 12.74
N ASN A 251 15.37 0.86 11.91
CA ASN A 251 14.88 1.35 10.63
C ASN A 251 13.50 2.03 10.84
N LYS A 252 13.50 3.34 11.14
CA LYS A 252 12.25 4.10 11.35
C LYS A 252 11.81 4.76 10.04
N ALA A 253 10.56 4.58 9.68
CA ALA A 253 9.94 5.28 8.54
C ALA A 253 8.44 5.40 8.71
N THR A 254 7.83 6.39 8.06
CA THR A 254 6.38 6.52 7.89
C THR A 254 6.05 6.59 6.40
N LEU A 255 4.82 6.28 6.01
CA LEU A 255 4.41 6.19 4.60
C LEU A 255 3.33 7.22 4.28
N ASN A 256 3.62 8.09 3.32
CA ASN A 256 2.62 8.95 2.71
C ASN A 256 2.26 8.41 1.32
N GLN A 257 1.01 8.59 0.90
CA GLN A 257 0.53 8.06 -0.37
C GLN A 257 -0.29 9.10 -1.13
N LEU A 258 -0.10 9.16 -2.43
CA LEU A 258 -0.93 9.92 -3.36
C LEU A 258 -1.59 8.94 -4.32
N ASN A 259 -2.92 8.87 -4.33
CA ASN A 259 -3.65 7.87 -5.10
C ASN A 259 -4.65 8.52 -6.05
N LEU A 260 -4.78 7.93 -7.22
CA LEU A 260 -5.88 8.18 -8.15
C LEU A 260 -6.78 6.93 -8.18
N LYS A 261 -8.04 7.10 -7.81
CA LYS A 261 -9.02 6.04 -7.62
C LYS A 261 -10.17 6.19 -8.62
N PHE A 262 -10.58 5.06 -9.17
CA PHE A 262 -11.77 4.92 -10.00
C PHE A 262 -12.71 3.89 -9.40
N ALA A 263 -14.00 4.17 -9.43
CA ALA A 263 -15.01 3.24 -8.95
C ALA A 263 -16.27 3.28 -9.81
N VAL A 264 -17.01 2.17 -9.77
CA VAL A 264 -18.35 2.05 -10.33
C VAL A 264 -19.26 1.72 -9.17
N LEU A 265 -20.23 2.61 -8.88
CA LEU A 265 -21.23 2.44 -7.82
C LEU A 265 -22.61 2.16 -8.44
N PHE A 266 -23.40 1.38 -7.71
CA PHE A 266 -24.74 0.95 -8.11
C PHE A 266 -25.82 1.31 -7.09
#